data_95d81c508c66e6a97abb3cbf8e66c15a
#
_entry.id   95d81c508c66e6a97abb3cbf8e66c15a
#
_cell.length_a   1.000
_cell.length_b   1.000
_cell.length_c   1.000
_cell.angle_alpha   90.00
_cell.angle_beta   90.00
_cell.angle_gamma   90.00
#
_symmetry.space_group_name_H-M   'P 1'
#
loop_
_entity.id
_entity.type
_entity.pdbx_description
1 polymer ?
#
loop_
_entity_poly.entity_id
_entity_poly.type
_entity_poly.pdbx_seq_one_letter_code
_entity_poly.pdbx_strand_id
1 'polypeptide(L)'
;SSCACISSLRACSSAASCSNCSSSAARSAVPLAARRAALAHFIFNIFGVVWILCIFHPFVDMVSGMINRLFPGVSPEVAITYKLSAFHTAFNICNVLILIWFIGSIEKVVCWVIRPKEDEEEFRLRFISGGMLSTAELSIVQARKEINLFAERTRRMFGMVRDLLHTTNENDFNKLFSRIEKYENISDNMELEIANYLNEVSEGRLSSESKLKIRTMLREVTELESIGDSCYHLARTINHKFRGNEDFTEKQYDHIHQMLQLTDNALQQMVSLEEDEYYLVDPNKSFNIENEINNYRNQLKDQNVLDVNNKEYNYQMGVHYMDIISECEKLGDYVVNVVEARTDIKEKKI
;
A
#
# COMPACT_ATOMS: atom_id res chain seq x y z
N SER A 1 -8.94 -20.91 3.27
CA SER A 1 -8.80 -20.33 1.91
C SER A 1 -10.05 -20.46 1.05
N SER A 2 -11.09 -21.18 1.48
CA SER A 2 -12.37 -21.31 0.73
C SER A 2 -13.39 -20.20 1.01
N CYS A 3 -13.26 -19.43 2.08
CA CYS A 3 -14.19 -18.34 2.42
C CYS A 3 -13.96 -17.04 1.66
N ALA A 4 -12.74 -16.78 1.15
CA ALA A 4 -12.44 -15.57 0.40
C ALA A 4 -13.06 -15.56 -1.01
N CYS A 5 -13.42 -16.73 -1.55
CA CYS A 5 -14.04 -16.84 -2.88
C CYS A 5 -15.57 -16.55 -2.86
N ILE A 6 -16.23 -16.71 -1.70
CA ILE A 6 -17.68 -16.52 -1.58
C ILE A 6 -18.04 -15.04 -1.31
N SER A 7 -17.16 -14.27 -0.68
CA SER A 7 -17.37 -12.84 -0.47
C SER A 7 -17.20 -12.00 -1.75
N SER A 8 -16.34 -12.43 -2.69
CA SER A 8 -16.15 -11.73 -3.98
C SER A 8 -17.33 -11.92 -4.96
N LEU A 9 -18.11 -12.98 -4.81
CA LEU A 9 -19.29 -13.22 -5.66
C LEU A 9 -20.52 -12.37 -5.26
N ARG A 10 -20.60 -11.87 -4.02
CA ARG A 10 -21.68 -10.95 -3.60
C ARG A 10 -21.47 -9.50 -4.05
N ALA A 11 -20.23 -9.07 -4.28
CA ALA A 11 -19.92 -7.74 -4.78
C ALA A 11 -20.22 -7.56 -6.29
N CYS A 12 -20.34 -8.65 -7.05
CA CYS A 12 -20.57 -8.61 -8.49
C CYS A 12 -22.05 -8.46 -8.89
N SER A 13 -23.00 -8.68 -7.95
CA SER A 13 -24.44 -8.61 -8.29
C SER A 13 -25.06 -7.21 -8.18
N SER A 14 -24.37 -6.23 -7.59
CA SER A 14 -24.86 -4.85 -7.43
C SER A 14 -24.37 -3.86 -8.51
N ALA A 15 -23.50 -4.30 -9.42
CA ALA A 15 -22.92 -3.47 -10.48
C ALA A 15 -23.69 -3.50 -11.82
N ALA A 16 -24.83 -4.18 -11.90
CA ALA A 16 -25.56 -4.40 -13.16
C ALA A 16 -26.58 -3.30 -13.53
N SER A 17 -26.62 -2.16 -12.84
CA SER A 17 -27.59 -1.09 -13.14
C SER A 17 -26.96 0.32 -13.24
N CYS A 18 -25.92 0.45 -14.05
CA CYS A 18 -25.46 1.76 -14.50
C CYS A 18 -25.07 1.72 -15.99
N SER A 19 -26.05 1.78 -16.84
CA SER A 19 -25.88 2.00 -18.27
C SER A 19 -25.64 3.49 -18.49
N ASN A 20 -24.41 3.89 -18.68
CA ASN A 20 -23.85 5.07 -19.36
C ASN A 20 -22.61 5.60 -18.62
N CYS A 21 -21.49 4.89 -18.77
CA CYS A 21 -20.18 5.47 -18.48
C CYS A 21 -19.22 5.07 -19.61
N SER A 22 -18.65 6.08 -20.25
CA SER A 22 -17.78 5.96 -21.43
C SER A 22 -16.62 4.99 -21.21
N SER A 23 -16.41 4.12 -22.15
CA SER A 23 -15.68 2.85 -22.12
C SER A 23 -14.15 2.91 -21.98
N SER A 24 -13.53 4.03 -21.63
CA SER A 24 -12.08 4.14 -21.42
C SER A 24 -11.66 4.27 -19.95
N ALA A 25 -12.45 4.96 -19.14
CA ALA A 25 -12.16 5.15 -17.70
C ALA A 25 -12.51 3.94 -16.83
N ALA A 26 -13.49 3.11 -17.25
CA ALA A 26 -13.91 1.93 -16.49
C ALA A 26 -12.91 0.75 -16.56
N ARG A 27 -11.96 0.78 -17.48
CA ARG A 27 -10.95 -0.29 -17.62
C ARG A 27 -9.76 -0.16 -16.64
N SER A 28 -9.57 1.01 -16.04
CA SER A 28 -8.50 1.25 -15.06
C SER A 28 -8.88 0.91 -13.62
N ALA A 29 -10.16 0.64 -13.35
CA ALA A 29 -10.70 0.47 -11.99
C ALA A 29 -10.80 -1.00 -11.52
N VAL A 30 -10.34 -2.00 -12.31
CA VAL A 30 -10.36 -3.41 -11.86
C VAL A 30 -9.06 -3.74 -11.14
N PRO A 31 -9.10 -4.09 -9.83
CA PRO A 31 -7.90 -4.43 -9.07
C PRO A 31 -7.04 -5.49 -9.76
N LEU A 32 -5.73 -5.38 -9.66
CA LEU A 32 -4.75 -6.33 -10.25
C LEU A 32 -5.08 -7.77 -9.86
N ALA A 33 -5.47 -7.99 -8.60
CA ALA A 33 -5.87 -9.29 -8.08
C ALA A 33 -7.09 -9.87 -8.81
N ALA A 34 -8.07 -9.03 -9.14
CA ALA A 34 -9.27 -9.46 -9.88
C ALA A 34 -8.95 -9.83 -11.34
N ARG A 35 -8.05 -9.08 -11.99
CA ARG A 35 -7.56 -9.41 -13.35
C ARG A 35 -6.80 -10.73 -13.36
N ARG A 36 -5.93 -10.97 -12.37
CA ARG A 36 -5.20 -12.22 -12.21
C ARG A 36 -6.13 -13.39 -11.92
N ALA A 37 -7.12 -13.21 -11.04
CA ALA A 37 -8.14 -14.24 -10.77
C ALA A 37 -8.97 -14.58 -12.01
N ALA A 38 -9.38 -13.59 -12.79
CA ALA A 38 -10.11 -13.82 -14.05
C ALA A 38 -9.29 -14.58 -15.07
N LEU A 39 -8.00 -14.26 -15.25
CA LEU A 39 -7.10 -14.97 -16.15
C LEU A 39 -6.85 -16.41 -15.66
N ALA A 40 -6.64 -16.62 -14.36
CA ALA A 40 -6.48 -17.96 -13.80
C ALA A 40 -7.72 -18.83 -14.05
N HIS A 41 -8.92 -18.25 -13.85
CA HIS A 41 -10.19 -18.94 -14.13
C HIS A 41 -10.37 -19.25 -15.63
N PHE A 42 -9.97 -18.35 -16.50
CA PHE A 42 -9.97 -18.56 -17.94
C PHE A 42 -9.04 -19.71 -18.36
N ILE A 43 -7.81 -19.74 -17.86
CA ILE A 43 -6.85 -20.82 -18.10
C ILE A 43 -7.40 -22.15 -17.59
N PHE A 44 -8.01 -22.16 -16.40
CA PHE A 44 -8.65 -23.35 -15.82
C PHE A 44 -9.71 -23.93 -16.75
N ASN A 45 -10.59 -23.09 -17.28
CA ASN A 45 -11.67 -23.53 -18.17
C ASN A 45 -11.14 -24.00 -19.54
N ILE A 46 -10.20 -23.28 -20.16
CA ILE A 46 -9.58 -23.69 -21.42
C ILE A 46 -8.91 -25.06 -21.30
N PHE A 47 -8.10 -25.22 -20.24
CA PHE A 47 -7.45 -26.51 -19.98
C PHE A 47 -8.48 -27.63 -19.85
N GLY A 48 -9.57 -27.39 -19.08
CA GLY A 48 -10.66 -28.34 -18.92
C GLY A 48 -11.28 -28.76 -20.25
N VAL A 49 -11.56 -27.78 -21.11
CA VAL A 49 -12.12 -28.07 -22.44
C VAL A 49 -11.16 -28.86 -23.34
N VAL A 50 -9.88 -28.48 -23.34
CA VAL A 50 -8.87 -29.12 -24.20
C VAL A 50 -8.68 -30.59 -23.86
N TRP A 51 -8.47 -30.91 -22.56
CA TRP A 51 -8.22 -32.30 -22.19
C TRP A 51 -9.46 -33.18 -22.34
N ILE A 52 -10.66 -32.65 -22.04
CA ILE A 52 -11.89 -33.46 -22.20
C ILE A 52 -12.19 -33.75 -23.69
N LEU A 53 -11.90 -32.81 -24.59
CA LEU A 53 -12.06 -33.05 -26.03
C LEU A 53 -11.17 -34.21 -26.52
N CYS A 54 -9.96 -34.35 -25.96
CA CYS A 54 -9.05 -35.46 -26.34
C CYS A 54 -9.57 -36.84 -25.91
N ILE A 55 -10.34 -36.92 -24.83
CA ILE A 55 -10.84 -38.20 -24.29
C ILE A 55 -12.36 -38.27 -24.19
N PHE A 56 -13.06 -37.45 -24.99
CA PHE A 56 -14.52 -37.26 -24.87
C PHE A 56 -15.30 -38.57 -24.95
N HIS A 57 -15.08 -39.40 -25.99
CA HIS A 57 -15.80 -40.65 -26.17
C HIS A 57 -15.57 -41.65 -25.04
N PRO A 58 -14.32 -42.01 -24.67
CA PRO A 58 -14.09 -42.96 -23.60
C PRO A 58 -14.60 -42.43 -22.24
N PHE A 59 -14.57 -41.10 -22.00
CA PHE A 59 -15.09 -40.55 -20.78
C PHE A 59 -16.61 -40.61 -20.69
N VAL A 60 -17.32 -40.31 -21.77
CA VAL A 60 -18.79 -40.44 -21.86
C VAL A 60 -19.22 -41.90 -21.68
N ASP A 61 -18.52 -42.86 -22.31
CA ASP A 61 -18.82 -44.30 -22.20
C ASP A 61 -18.60 -44.78 -20.77
N MET A 62 -17.54 -44.36 -20.11
CA MET A 62 -17.28 -44.67 -18.69
C MET A 62 -18.39 -44.17 -17.78
N VAL A 63 -18.78 -42.89 -17.91
CA VAL A 63 -19.84 -42.28 -17.10
C VAL A 63 -21.19 -42.93 -17.36
N SER A 64 -21.51 -43.20 -18.65
CA SER A 64 -22.75 -43.87 -19.05
C SER A 64 -22.83 -45.30 -18.50
N GLY A 65 -21.71 -46.04 -18.56
CA GLY A 65 -21.61 -47.37 -17.99
C GLY A 65 -21.79 -47.41 -16.48
N MET A 66 -21.25 -46.42 -15.79
CA MET A 66 -21.42 -46.26 -14.35
C MET A 66 -22.88 -45.99 -13.96
N ILE A 67 -23.56 -45.06 -14.66
CA ILE A 67 -24.96 -44.73 -14.38
C ILE A 67 -25.88 -45.90 -14.70
N ASN A 68 -25.66 -46.63 -15.79
CA ASN A 68 -26.45 -47.81 -16.14
C ASN A 68 -26.32 -48.93 -15.09
N ARG A 69 -25.18 -49.06 -14.42
CA ARG A 69 -24.95 -50.02 -13.30
C ARG A 69 -25.61 -49.60 -11.99
N LEU A 70 -25.57 -48.28 -11.69
CA LEU A 70 -26.12 -47.77 -10.47
C LEU A 70 -27.65 -47.67 -10.46
N PHE A 71 -28.24 -47.45 -11.63
CA PHE A 71 -29.69 -47.24 -11.80
C PHE A 71 -30.28 -48.16 -12.90
N PRO A 72 -30.27 -49.50 -12.72
CA PRO A 72 -30.86 -50.41 -13.67
C PRO A 72 -32.40 -50.26 -13.65
N GLY A 73 -33.00 -49.99 -14.81
CA GLY A 73 -34.46 -49.93 -14.98
C GLY A 73 -35.08 -48.53 -15.02
N VAL A 74 -34.27 -47.47 -15.04
CA VAL A 74 -34.77 -46.09 -15.22
C VAL A 74 -35.15 -45.85 -16.70
N SER A 75 -36.22 -45.09 -16.95
CA SER A 75 -36.64 -44.70 -18.30
C SER A 75 -35.51 -43.97 -19.06
N PRO A 76 -35.40 -44.14 -20.38
CA PRO A 76 -34.32 -43.53 -21.17
C PRO A 76 -34.21 -42.02 -21.01
N GLU A 77 -35.33 -41.30 -20.86
CA GLU A 77 -35.37 -39.84 -20.71
C GLU A 77 -34.76 -39.38 -19.39
N VAL A 78 -35.07 -40.08 -18.29
CA VAL A 78 -34.51 -39.78 -16.96
C VAL A 78 -33.03 -40.20 -16.87
N ALA A 79 -32.67 -41.31 -17.54
CA ALA A 79 -31.29 -41.77 -17.61
C ALA A 79 -30.36 -40.77 -18.32
N ILE A 80 -30.83 -40.05 -19.34
CA ILE A 80 -30.05 -38.99 -20.02
C ILE A 80 -29.74 -37.86 -19.06
N THR A 81 -30.69 -37.42 -18.23
CA THR A 81 -30.50 -36.38 -17.26
C THR A 81 -29.45 -36.76 -16.20
N TYR A 82 -29.51 -37.98 -15.69
CA TYR A 82 -28.50 -38.49 -14.75
C TYR A 82 -27.12 -38.61 -15.38
N LYS A 83 -27.02 -39.08 -16.63
CA LYS A 83 -25.75 -39.16 -17.35
C LYS A 83 -25.12 -37.79 -17.58
N LEU A 84 -25.94 -36.79 -17.97
CA LEU A 84 -25.44 -35.41 -18.15
C LEU A 84 -24.95 -34.76 -16.84
N SER A 85 -25.73 -34.95 -15.78
CA SER A 85 -25.35 -34.44 -14.45
C SER A 85 -24.07 -35.13 -13.92
N ALA A 86 -23.99 -36.46 -14.05
CA ALA A 86 -22.81 -37.23 -13.65
C ALA A 86 -21.57 -36.87 -14.48
N PHE A 87 -21.73 -36.69 -15.80
CA PHE A 87 -20.68 -36.22 -16.70
C PHE A 87 -20.12 -34.88 -16.22
N HIS A 88 -21.01 -33.90 -15.98
CA HIS A 88 -20.60 -32.57 -15.53
C HIS A 88 -19.87 -32.62 -14.17
N THR A 89 -20.39 -33.40 -13.23
CA THR A 89 -19.77 -33.57 -11.91
C THR A 89 -18.42 -34.27 -11.99
N ALA A 90 -18.34 -35.39 -12.71
CA ALA A 90 -17.10 -36.13 -12.90
C ALA A 90 -16.04 -35.30 -13.61
N PHE A 91 -16.43 -34.58 -14.67
CA PHE A 91 -15.54 -33.66 -15.39
C PHE A 91 -14.93 -32.60 -14.46
N ASN A 92 -15.76 -31.92 -13.68
CA ASN A 92 -15.26 -30.88 -12.76
C ASN A 92 -14.33 -31.46 -11.69
N ILE A 93 -14.67 -32.62 -11.12
CA ILE A 93 -13.82 -33.28 -10.12
C ILE A 93 -12.47 -33.66 -10.76
N CYS A 94 -12.46 -34.29 -11.91
CA CYS A 94 -11.21 -34.64 -12.60
C CYS A 94 -10.39 -33.39 -12.96
N ASN A 95 -11.05 -32.33 -13.45
CA ASN A 95 -10.37 -31.07 -13.79
C ASN A 95 -9.68 -30.47 -12.56
N VAL A 96 -10.36 -30.40 -11.41
CA VAL A 96 -9.78 -29.93 -10.15
C VAL A 96 -8.61 -30.80 -9.71
N LEU A 97 -8.78 -32.13 -9.73
CA LEU A 97 -7.73 -33.08 -9.30
C LEU A 97 -6.48 -32.99 -10.18
N ILE A 98 -6.62 -32.76 -11.47
CA ILE A 98 -5.49 -32.58 -12.39
C ILE A 98 -4.80 -31.24 -12.11
N LEU A 99 -5.59 -30.14 -12.04
CA LEU A 99 -5.03 -28.80 -11.97
C LEU A 99 -4.47 -28.41 -10.60
N ILE A 100 -4.84 -29.11 -9.52
CA ILE A 100 -4.31 -28.82 -8.18
C ILE A 100 -2.78 -28.94 -8.14
N TRP A 101 -2.21 -29.85 -8.93
CA TRP A 101 -0.75 -30.05 -9.05
C TRP A 101 -0.06 -28.93 -9.86
N PHE A 102 -0.83 -28.18 -10.67
CA PHE A 102 -0.33 -27.14 -11.57
C PHE A 102 -0.61 -25.72 -11.07
N ILE A 103 -1.17 -25.56 -9.86
CA ILE A 103 -1.50 -24.23 -9.30
C ILE A 103 -0.31 -23.29 -9.34
N GLY A 104 0.87 -23.73 -8.91
CA GLY A 104 2.08 -22.90 -8.91
C GLY A 104 2.56 -22.53 -10.33
N SER A 105 2.30 -23.38 -11.32
CA SER A 105 2.61 -23.07 -12.73
C SER A 105 1.63 -22.07 -13.31
N ILE A 106 0.34 -22.21 -13.01
CA ILE A 106 -0.71 -21.27 -13.40
C ILE A 106 -0.45 -19.90 -12.80
N GLU A 107 -0.09 -19.85 -11.52
CA GLU A 107 0.29 -18.61 -10.84
C GLU A 107 1.46 -17.90 -11.53
N LYS A 108 2.53 -18.63 -11.85
CA LYS A 108 3.68 -18.08 -12.58
C LYS A 108 3.29 -17.51 -13.95
N VAL A 109 2.47 -18.23 -14.70
CA VAL A 109 1.98 -17.78 -16.02
C VAL A 109 1.11 -16.54 -15.89
N VAL A 110 0.19 -16.52 -14.92
CA VAL A 110 -0.69 -15.39 -14.66
C VAL A 110 0.11 -14.14 -14.24
N CYS A 111 1.08 -14.31 -13.36
CA CYS A 111 1.96 -13.22 -12.92
C CYS A 111 2.91 -12.74 -14.03
N TRP A 112 3.30 -13.62 -14.96
CA TRP A 112 4.11 -13.26 -16.12
C TRP A 112 3.30 -12.48 -17.17
N VAL A 113 2.05 -12.87 -17.42
CA VAL A 113 1.14 -12.22 -18.38
C VAL A 113 0.64 -10.87 -17.82
N ILE A 114 0.20 -10.86 -16.57
CA ILE A 114 -0.30 -9.67 -15.89
C ILE A 114 0.76 -9.21 -14.91
N ARG A 115 1.73 -8.47 -15.45
CA ARG A 115 2.74 -7.79 -14.61
C ARG A 115 2.09 -6.58 -13.94
N PRO A 116 2.42 -6.30 -12.66
CA PRO A 116 2.07 -5.01 -12.10
C PRO A 116 2.76 -3.93 -12.96
N LYS A 117 2.05 -2.90 -13.34
CA LYS A 117 2.71 -1.67 -13.78
C LYS A 117 3.49 -1.16 -12.58
N GLU A 118 4.72 -0.69 -12.77
CA GLU A 118 5.57 -0.13 -11.71
C GLU A 118 4.86 1.00 -10.91
N ASP A 119 3.78 1.56 -11.47
CA ASP A 119 2.97 2.62 -10.87
C ASP A 119 1.73 2.13 -10.09
N GLU A 120 1.42 0.82 -10.08
CA GLU A 120 0.29 0.28 -9.31
C GLU A 120 0.81 -0.28 -7.96
N GLU A 121 1.28 0.61 -7.09
CA GLU A 121 1.42 0.26 -5.68
C GLU A 121 0.01 0.15 -5.07
N GLU A 122 -0.47 -1.09 -4.93
CA GLU A 122 -1.70 -1.37 -4.19
C GLU A 122 -1.42 -1.25 -2.69
N PHE A 123 -2.37 -0.59 -1.99
CA PHE A 123 -2.42 -0.70 -0.53
C PHE A 123 -2.62 -2.17 -0.14
N ARG A 124 -1.64 -2.74 0.53
CA ARG A 124 -1.73 -4.07 1.16
C ARG A 124 -0.82 -4.11 2.37
N LEU A 125 -1.42 -4.35 3.53
CA LEU A 125 -0.66 -4.76 4.70
C LEU A 125 -0.02 -6.12 4.41
N ARG A 126 1.28 -6.26 4.69
CA ARG A 126 2.05 -7.46 4.37
C ARG A 126 2.09 -8.46 5.53
N PHE A 127 2.15 -7.95 6.75
CA PHE A 127 2.36 -8.74 7.96
C PHE A 127 1.09 -8.92 8.77
N ILE A 128 0.14 -7.99 8.66
CA ILE A 128 -1.19 -8.04 9.27
C ILE A 128 -2.16 -8.63 8.25
N SER A 129 -2.45 -9.92 8.35
CA SER A 129 -3.48 -10.56 7.53
C SER A 129 -4.74 -10.73 8.36
N GLY A 130 -5.89 -10.32 7.85
CA GLY A 130 -7.21 -10.45 8.49
C GLY A 130 -7.63 -11.91 8.67
N GLY A 131 -7.02 -12.60 9.59
CA GLY A 131 -7.31 -13.97 10.00
C GLY A 131 -6.77 -14.20 11.39
N MET A 132 -7.37 -15.11 12.14
CA MET A 132 -7.14 -15.49 13.54
C MET A 132 -5.93 -14.80 14.18
N LEU A 133 -6.22 -13.89 15.11
CA LEU A 133 -5.22 -13.31 16.01
C LEU A 133 -4.45 -14.48 16.65
N SER A 134 -3.17 -14.60 16.28
CA SER A 134 -2.21 -15.45 16.94
C SER A 134 -2.04 -14.96 18.40
N THR A 135 -1.10 -15.47 19.16
CA THR A 135 -0.87 -14.93 20.51
C THR A 135 -0.63 -13.42 20.42
N ALA A 136 -1.11 -12.67 21.41
CA ALA A 136 -1.01 -11.20 21.46
C ALA A 136 0.43 -10.68 21.22
N GLU A 137 1.43 -11.41 21.70
CA GLU A 137 2.84 -11.08 21.52
C GLU A 137 3.30 -11.20 20.06
N LEU A 138 2.84 -12.23 19.34
CA LEU A 138 3.14 -12.38 17.93
C LEU A 138 2.42 -11.30 17.11
N SER A 139 1.21 -10.91 17.49
CA SER A 139 0.46 -9.82 16.87
C SER A 139 1.19 -8.48 16.99
N ILE A 140 1.78 -8.20 18.15
CA ILE A 140 2.62 -7.01 18.37
C ILE A 140 3.86 -7.02 17.46
N VAL A 141 4.51 -8.17 17.30
CA VAL A 141 5.67 -8.31 16.39
C VAL A 141 5.25 -8.09 14.92
N GLN A 142 4.09 -8.60 14.52
CA GLN A 142 3.56 -8.37 13.16
C GLN A 142 3.24 -6.89 12.91
N ALA A 143 2.59 -6.23 13.87
CA ALA A 143 2.33 -4.81 13.80
C ALA A 143 3.62 -3.99 13.71
N ARG A 144 4.65 -4.33 14.48
CA ARG A 144 5.96 -3.66 14.39
C ARG A 144 6.57 -3.74 12.99
N LYS A 145 6.52 -4.89 12.34
CA LYS A 145 7.02 -5.04 10.98
C LYS A 145 6.24 -4.19 9.96
N GLU A 146 4.94 -4.04 10.18
CA GLU A 146 4.12 -3.20 9.30
C GLU A 146 4.43 -1.71 9.50
N ILE A 147 4.66 -1.27 10.76
CA ILE A 147 5.07 0.10 11.08
C ILE A 147 6.44 0.43 10.45
N ASN A 148 7.40 -0.49 10.52
CA ASN A 148 8.70 -0.30 9.87
C ASN A 148 8.54 -0.13 8.34
N LEU A 149 7.68 -0.95 7.71
CA LEU A 149 7.37 -0.79 6.29
C LEU A 149 6.67 0.55 5.99
N PHE A 150 5.84 1.05 6.91
CA PHE A 150 5.20 2.35 6.80
C PHE A 150 6.24 3.48 6.82
N ALA A 151 7.19 3.45 7.75
CA ALA A 151 8.29 4.42 7.82
C ALA A 151 9.14 4.44 6.54
N GLU A 152 9.47 3.26 5.96
CA GLU A 152 10.16 3.20 4.66
C GLU A 152 9.35 3.83 3.53
N ARG A 153 8.03 3.67 3.55
CA ARG A 153 7.13 4.24 2.54
C ARG A 153 7.05 5.76 2.63
N THR A 154 6.95 6.32 3.84
CA THR A 154 6.95 7.78 4.02
C THR A 154 8.26 8.40 3.55
N ARG A 155 9.41 7.77 3.84
CA ARG A 155 10.69 8.22 3.31
C ARG A 155 10.76 8.15 1.78
N ARG A 156 10.23 7.09 1.16
CA ARG A 156 10.14 6.98 -0.31
C ARG A 156 9.26 8.08 -0.89
N MET A 157 8.15 8.42 -0.23
CA MET A 157 7.27 9.52 -0.63
C MET A 157 8.00 10.85 -0.60
N PHE A 158 8.81 11.12 0.44
CA PHE A 158 9.66 12.31 0.51
C PHE A 158 10.69 12.35 -0.63
N GLY A 159 11.28 11.21 -1.00
CA GLY A 159 12.15 11.10 -2.17
C GLY A 159 11.44 11.54 -3.47
N MET A 160 10.19 11.11 -3.66
CA MET A 160 9.38 11.55 -4.82
C MET A 160 9.09 13.05 -4.80
N VAL A 161 8.91 13.67 -3.63
CA VAL A 161 8.73 15.13 -3.50
C VAL A 161 10.01 15.87 -3.93
N ARG A 162 11.19 15.37 -3.56
CA ARG A 162 12.48 15.91 -4.03
C ARG A 162 12.60 15.82 -5.55
N ASP A 163 12.26 14.69 -6.14
CA ASP A 163 12.26 14.50 -7.58
C ASP A 163 11.28 15.43 -8.29
N LEU A 164 10.09 15.67 -7.67
CA LEU A 164 9.06 16.57 -8.20
C LEU A 164 9.57 18.01 -8.37
N LEU A 165 10.36 18.51 -7.42
CA LEU A 165 10.94 19.85 -7.46
C LEU A 165 11.85 20.06 -8.70
N HIS A 166 12.49 18.99 -9.16
CA HIS A 166 13.42 19.00 -10.31
C HIS A 166 12.76 18.66 -11.65
N THR A 167 11.52 18.21 -11.62
CA THR A 167 10.83 17.75 -12.82
C THR A 167 10.30 18.94 -13.62
N THR A 168 10.84 19.17 -14.81
CA THR A 168 10.46 20.26 -15.71
C THR A 168 9.43 19.85 -16.77
N ASN A 169 9.36 18.55 -17.11
CA ASN A 169 8.40 18.04 -18.08
C ASN A 169 7.02 17.90 -17.44
N GLU A 170 6.00 18.59 -18.02
CA GLU A 170 4.64 18.62 -17.48
C GLU A 170 3.98 17.22 -17.34
N ASN A 171 4.20 16.34 -18.32
CA ASN A 171 3.63 14.99 -18.27
C ASN A 171 4.24 14.14 -17.14
N ASP A 172 5.54 14.25 -16.93
CA ASP A 172 6.24 13.50 -15.89
C ASP A 172 5.95 14.12 -14.52
N PHE A 173 5.84 15.44 -14.44
CA PHE A 173 5.40 16.16 -13.25
C PHE A 173 4.01 15.69 -12.80
N ASN A 174 3.02 15.70 -13.71
CA ASN A 174 1.66 15.27 -13.39
C ASN A 174 1.58 13.80 -12.97
N LYS A 175 2.38 12.91 -13.58
CA LYS A 175 2.45 11.50 -13.16
C LYS A 175 3.03 11.37 -11.75
N LEU A 176 4.14 12.07 -11.48
CA LEU A 176 4.79 12.00 -10.18
C LEU A 176 3.93 12.63 -9.08
N PHE A 177 3.28 13.75 -9.34
CA PHE A 177 2.33 14.39 -8.43
C PHE A 177 1.15 13.45 -8.10
N SER A 178 0.52 12.84 -9.12
CA SER A 178 -0.56 11.87 -8.90
C SER A 178 -0.10 10.63 -8.14
N ARG A 179 1.17 10.25 -8.28
CA ARG A 179 1.76 9.15 -7.51
C ARG A 179 1.93 9.53 -6.04
N ILE A 180 2.37 10.75 -5.74
CA ILE A 180 2.48 11.26 -4.36
C ILE A 180 1.09 11.31 -3.70
N GLU A 181 0.06 11.84 -4.39
CA GLU A 181 -1.33 11.84 -3.92
C GLU A 181 -1.84 10.42 -3.61
N LYS A 182 -1.47 9.44 -4.43
CA LYS A 182 -1.81 8.04 -4.16
C LYS A 182 -1.08 7.49 -2.92
N TYR A 183 0.15 7.92 -2.67
CA TYR A 183 0.91 7.51 -1.48
C TYR A 183 0.33 8.08 -0.20
N GLU A 184 -0.17 9.31 -0.21
CA GLU A 184 -0.90 9.90 0.92
C GLU A 184 -2.15 9.06 1.25
N ASN A 185 -3.01 8.77 0.28
CA ASN A 185 -4.16 7.89 0.49
C ASN A 185 -3.77 6.48 0.99
N ILE A 186 -2.59 5.97 0.64
CA ILE A 186 -2.06 4.71 1.18
C ILE A 186 -1.62 4.90 2.64
N SER A 187 -1.02 6.05 2.99
CA SER A 187 -0.61 6.37 4.36
C SER A 187 -1.80 6.41 5.31
N ASP A 188 -2.89 7.10 4.94
CA ASP A 188 -4.14 7.16 5.70
C ASP A 188 -4.73 5.77 5.97
N ASN A 189 -4.78 4.95 4.91
CA ASN A 189 -5.29 3.58 5.05
C ASN A 189 -4.38 2.72 5.92
N MET A 190 -3.05 2.91 5.87
CA MET A 190 -2.11 2.19 6.73
C MET A 190 -2.29 2.57 8.19
N GLU A 191 -2.43 3.87 8.50
CA GLU A 191 -2.72 4.33 9.85
C GLU A 191 -3.97 3.64 10.38
N LEU A 192 -5.09 3.75 9.66
CA LEU A 192 -6.37 3.22 10.07
C LEU A 192 -6.34 1.70 10.31
N GLU A 193 -5.79 0.94 9.37
CA GLU A 193 -5.75 -0.53 9.44
C GLU A 193 -4.82 -1.03 10.56
N ILE A 194 -3.64 -0.39 10.75
CA ILE A 194 -2.71 -0.74 11.82
C ILE A 194 -3.31 -0.38 13.18
N ALA A 195 -3.95 0.80 13.30
CA ALA A 195 -4.59 1.24 14.54
C ALA A 195 -5.75 0.32 14.92
N ASN A 196 -6.61 -0.07 13.97
CA ASN A 196 -7.70 -1.02 14.20
C ASN A 196 -7.16 -2.36 14.69
N TYR A 197 -6.12 -2.90 14.03
CA TYR A 197 -5.50 -4.15 14.44
C TYR A 197 -4.92 -4.09 15.86
N LEU A 198 -4.18 -3.03 16.19
CA LEU A 198 -3.60 -2.84 17.52
C LEU A 198 -4.69 -2.68 18.61
N ASN A 199 -5.81 -2.03 18.29
CA ASN A 199 -6.97 -1.92 19.19
C ASN A 199 -7.59 -3.30 19.43
N GLU A 200 -7.83 -4.12 18.41
CA GLU A 200 -8.33 -5.49 18.56
C GLU A 200 -7.39 -6.34 19.42
N VAL A 201 -6.07 -6.24 19.21
CA VAL A 201 -5.07 -6.93 20.04
C VAL A 201 -5.16 -6.46 21.51
N SER A 202 -5.45 -5.16 21.73
CA SER A 202 -5.51 -4.57 23.08
C SER A 202 -6.69 -5.06 23.92
N GLU A 203 -7.76 -5.57 23.32
CA GLU A 203 -8.92 -6.15 24.00
C GLU A 203 -8.59 -7.48 24.69
N GLY A 204 -7.50 -8.13 24.30
CA GLY A 204 -7.02 -9.38 24.89
C GLY A 204 -6.43 -9.23 26.29
N ARG A 205 -6.10 -10.39 26.92
CA ARG A 205 -5.35 -10.39 28.18
C ARG A 205 -3.87 -10.09 27.91
N LEU A 206 -3.46 -8.86 28.16
CA LEU A 206 -2.12 -8.35 27.92
C LEU A 206 -1.37 -8.06 29.21
N SER A 207 -0.05 -8.24 29.20
CA SER A 207 0.86 -7.70 30.21
C SER A 207 0.87 -6.17 30.17
N SER A 208 1.29 -5.53 31.27
CA SER A 208 1.47 -4.08 31.31
C SER A 208 2.50 -3.60 30.27
N GLU A 209 3.53 -4.41 30.03
CA GLU A 209 4.55 -4.13 29.01
C GLU A 209 3.96 -4.17 27.59
N SER A 210 3.15 -5.19 27.26
CA SER A 210 2.50 -5.30 25.95
C SER A 210 1.52 -4.14 25.71
N LYS A 211 0.78 -3.70 26.73
CA LYS A 211 -0.08 -2.51 26.63
C LYS A 211 0.70 -1.23 26.37
N LEU A 212 1.87 -1.07 27.01
CA LEU A 212 2.74 0.06 26.75
C LEU A 212 3.27 0.04 25.32
N LYS A 213 3.72 -1.13 24.81
CA LYS A 213 4.17 -1.29 23.42
C LYS A 213 3.09 -0.91 22.41
N ILE A 214 1.86 -1.38 22.62
CA ILE A 214 0.72 -1.03 21.73
C ILE A 214 0.48 0.49 21.74
N ARG A 215 0.45 1.12 22.91
CA ARG A 215 0.25 2.57 23.03
C ARG A 215 1.33 3.36 22.29
N THR A 216 2.57 2.94 22.41
CA THR A 216 3.70 3.53 21.68
C THR A 216 3.56 3.38 20.17
N MET A 217 3.22 2.17 19.71
CA MET A 217 2.99 1.89 18.28
C MET A 217 1.86 2.74 17.71
N LEU A 218 0.76 2.92 18.44
CA LEU A 218 -0.34 3.78 18.01
C LEU A 218 0.12 5.23 17.81
N ARG A 219 0.93 5.76 18.74
CA ARG A 219 1.51 7.09 18.61
C ARG A 219 2.44 7.18 17.38
N GLU A 220 3.33 6.21 17.21
CA GLU A 220 4.24 6.16 16.05
C GLU A 220 3.47 6.17 14.70
N VAL A 221 2.40 5.40 14.61
CA VAL A 221 1.58 5.28 13.38
C VAL A 221 0.93 6.63 13.02
N THR A 222 0.41 7.36 13.99
CA THR A 222 -0.17 8.70 13.76
C THR A 222 0.90 9.72 13.35
N GLU A 223 2.10 9.68 13.93
CA GLU A 223 3.18 10.58 13.52
C GLU A 223 3.70 10.23 12.10
N LEU A 224 3.73 8.95 11.72
CA LEU A 224 4.10 8.52 10.37
C LEU A 224 3.08 8.96 9.31
N GLU A 225 1.80 8.96 9.62
CA GLU A 225 0.75 9.53 8.77
C GLU A 225 0.96 11.04 8.59
N SER A 226 1.23 11.77 9.68
CA SER A 226 1.51 13.22 9.65
C SER A 226 2.73 13.56 8.79
N ILE A 227 3.75 12.67 8.74
CA ILE A 227 4.87 12.78 7.78
C ILE A 227 4.37 12.61 6.33
N GLY A 228 3.48 11.66 6.07
CA GLY A 228 2.84 11.46 4.76
C GLY A 228 2.09 12.70 4.29
N ASP A 229 1.25 13.26 5.15
CA ASP A 229 0.49 14.50 4.92
C ASP A 229 1.40 15.67 4.59
N SER A 230 2.46 15.87 5.36
CA SER A 230 3.44 16.94 5.11
C SER A 230 4.15 16.75 3.77
N CYS A 231 4.49 15.52 3.38
CA CYS A 231 5.02 15.24 2.04
C CYS A 231 4.03 15.65 0.93
N TYR A 232 2.73 15.37 1.11
CA TYR A 232 1.72 15.81 0.15
C TYR A 232 1.53 17.33 0.13
N HIS A 233 1.59 17.99 1.30
CA HIS A 233 1.56 19.46 1.38
C HIS A 233 2.74 20.10 0.65
N LEU A 234 3.96 19.57 0.79
CA LEU A 234 5.14 19.98 0.00
C LEU A 234 4.89 19.84 -1.49
N ALA A 235 4.38 18.69 -1.92
CA ALA A 235 4.07 18.44 -3.33
C ALA A 235 3.02 19.42 -3.86
N ARG A 236 2.00 19.78 -3.07
CA ARG A 236 1.01 20.81 -3.45
C ARG A 236 1.63 22.18 -3.62
N THR A 237 2.49 22.59 -2.70
CA THR A 237 3.20 23.89 -2.79
C THR A 237 4.09 23.93 -4.04
N ILE A 238 4.82 22.85 -4.33
CA ILE A 238 5.62 22.72 -5.55
C ILE A 238 4.73 22.76 -6.80
N ASN A 239 3.56 22.13 -6.79
CA ASN A 239 2.60 22.16 -7.89
C ASN A 239 2.02 23.58 -8.10
N HIS A 240 1.72 24.32 -7.03
CA HIS A 240 1.30 25.71 -7.14
C HIS A 240 2.37 26.59 -7.80
N LYS A 241 3.62 26.44 -7.38
CA LYS A 241 4.77 27.12 -7.99
C LYS A 241 4.96 26.72 -9.45
N PHE A 242 4.89 25.41 -9.78
CA PHE A 242 5.06 24.90 -11.14
C PHE A 242 4.01 25.45 -12.13
N ARG A 243 2.77 25.67 -11.66
CA ARG A 243 1.68 26.27 -12.47
C ARG A 243 1.72 27.77 -12.50
N GLY A 244 2.54 28.42 -11.69
CA GLY A 244 2.77 29.85 -11.68
C GLY A 244 3.63 30.33 -12.87
N ASN A 245 3.66 31.63 -13.11
CA ASN A 245 4.45 32.24 -14.18
C ASN A 245 5.88 32.61 -13.72
N GLU A 246 6.21 32.38 -12.46
CA GLU A 246 7.47 32.78 -11.83
C GLU A 246 8.21 31.56 -11.27
N ASP A 247 9.54 31.66 -11.23
CA ASP A 247 10.39 30.61 -10.72
C ASP A 247 11.21 31.09 -9.52
N PHE A 248 11.66 30.15 -8.69
CA PHE A 248 12.60 30.45 -7.61
C PHE A 248 13.93 30.95 -8.17
N THR A 249 14.57 31.84 -7.43
CA THR A 249 15.96 32.24 -7.70
C THR A 249 16.90 31.05 -7.44
N GLU A 250 18.09 31.08 -8.06
CA GLU A 250 19.14 30.08 -7.83
C GLU A 250 19.45 29.93 -6.32
N LYS A 251 19.55 31.07 -5.60
CA LYS A 251 19.76 31.10 -4.16
C LYS A 251 18.65 30.41 -3.37
N GLN A 252 17.37 30.60 -3.77
CA GLN A 252 16.25 29.92 -3.12
C GLN A 252 16.28 28.41 -3.37
N TYR A 253 16.62 27.98 -4.60
CA TYR A 253 16.81 26.58 -4.90
C TYR A 253 17.91 25.93 -4.05
N ASP A 254 19.05 26.58 -3.88
CA ASP A 254 20.14 26.08 -3.04
C ASP A 254 19.70 25.91 -1.57
N HIS A 255 18.98 26.90 -1.04
CA HIS A 255 18.44 26.82 0.31
C HIS A 255 17.40 25.69 0.46
N ILE A 256 16.50 25.54 -0.50
CA ILE A 256 15.50 24.45 -0.51
C ILE A 256 16.23 23.10 -0.56
N HIS A 257 17.22 22.94 -1.42
CA HIS A 257 18.02 21.72 -1.52
C HIS A 257 18.68 21.33 -0.20
N GLN A 258 19.31 22.32 0.45
CA GLN A 258 19.94 22.09 1.75
C GLN A 258 18.92 21.69 2.81
N MET A 259 17.78 22.36 2.86
CA MET A 259 16.70 22.00 3.79
C MET A 259 16.14 20.61 3.54
N LEU A 260 15.86 20.26 2.28
CA LEU A 260 15.40 18.92 1.90
C LEU A 260 16.44 17.83 2.22
N GLN A 261 17.73 18.14 2.10
CA GLN A 261 18.80 17.21 2.48
C GLN A 261 18.83 16.98 4.01
N LEU A 262 18.68 18.02 4.83
CA LEU A 262 18.59 17.88 6.28
C LEU A 262 17.37 17.05 6.69
N THR A 263 16.23 17.30 6.05
CA THR A 263 14.99 16.54 6.30
C THR A 263 15.13 15.06 5.88
N ASP A 264 15.78 14.78 4.73
CA ASP A 264 16.06 13.38 4.33
C ASP A 264 17.00 12.67 5.31
N ASN A 265 17.99 13.38 5.85
CA ASN A 265 18.87 12.84 6.88
C ASN A 265 18.09 12.48 8.16
N ALA A 266 17.12 13.31 8.56
CA ALA A 266 16.24 13.02 9.70
C ALA A 266 15.38 11.77 9.45
N LEU A 267 14.73 11.70 8.28
CA LEU A 267 13.92 10.54 7.89
C LEU A 267 14.77 9.26 7.77
N GLN A 268 15.98 9.36 7.22
CA GLN A 268 16.91 8.23 7.15
C GLN A 268 17.30 7.74 8.54
N GLN A 269 17.58 8.66 9.47
CA GLN A 269 17.89 8.31 10.85
C GLN A 269 16.70 7.61 11.51
N MET A 270 15.48 8.11 11.33
CA MET A 270 14.25 7.50 11.84
C MET A 270 14.09 6.06 11.34
N VAL A 271 14.21 5.83 10.03
CA VAL A 271 14.10 4.48 9.44
C VAL A 271 15.18 3.55 9.96
N SER A 272 16.43 4.02 10.11
CA SER A 272 17.52 3.19 10.66
C SER A 272 17.27 2.75 12.11
N LEU A 273 16.61 3.60 12.90
CA LEU A 273 16.19 3.27 14.26
C LEU A 273 15.00 2.32 14.31
N GLU A 274 14.19 2.28 13.22
CA GLU A 274 13.08 1.36 13.08
C GLU A 274 13.53 -0.10 12.92
N GLU A 275 14.72 -0.35 12.37
CA GLU A 275 15.32 -1.67 12.21
C GLU A 275 15.97 -2.21 13.49
N ASP A 276 16.38 -1.33 14.42
CA ASP A 276 17.09 -1.71 15.65
C ASP A 276 16.14 -2.21 16.74
N GLU A 277 16.66 -3.13 17.61
CA GLU A 277 15.93 -3.58 18.78
C GLU A 277 15.67 -2.41 19.74
N TYR A 278 14.50 -2.38 20.38
CA TYR A 278 13.97 -1.35 21.30
C TYR A 278 14.96 -0.78 22.34
N TYR A 279 16.07 -1.46 22.59
CA TYR A 279 17.00 -1.15 23.69
C TYR A 279 18.24 -0.36 23.27
N LEU A 280 18.47 -0.18 21.95
CA LEU A 280 19.73 0.42 21.45
C LEU A 280 19.56 1.81 20.82
N VAL A 281 18.32 2.34 20.79
CA VAL A 281 18.05 3.63 20.17
C VAL A 281 18.67 4.77 20.99
N ASP A 282 19.57 5.53 20.37
CA ASP A 282 20.06 6.82 20.92
C ASP A 282 19.31 7.98 20.22
N PRO A 283 18.41 8.68 20.96
CA PRO A 283 17.62 9.75 20.38
C PRO A 283 18.43 11.03 20.09
N ASN A 284 19.60 11.18 20.69
CA ASN A 284 20.37 12.43 20.62
C ASN A 284 20.71 12.84 19.19
N LYS A 285 20.99 11.87 18.31
CA LYS A 285 21.30 12.17 16.92
C LYS A 285 20.08 12.77 16.18
N SER A 286 18.88 12.27 16.44
CA SER A 286 17.64 12.80 15.86
C SER A 286 17.34 14.21 16.38
N PHE A 287 17.49 14.46 17.68
CA PHE A 287 17.36 15.79 18.28
C PHE A 287 18.38 16.79 17.71
N ASN A 288 19.62 16.37 17.47
CA ASN A 288 20.63 17.25 16.88
C ASN A 288 20.27 17.66 15.45
N ILE A 289 19.78 16.71 14.62
CA ILE A 289 19.35 17.00 13.24
C ILE A 289 18.14 17.93 13.24
N GLU A 290 17.16 17.70 14.11
CA GLU A 290 15.98 18.55 14.25
C GLU A 290 16.38 19.99 14.68
N ASN A 291 17.26 20.14 15.66
CA ASN A 291 17.78 21.45 16.03
C ASN A 291 18.51 22.16 14.88
N GLU A 292 19.23 21.42 14.02
CA GLU A 292 19.87 21.97 12.83
C GLU A 292 18.81 22.47 11.82
N ILE A 293 17.75 21.69 11.58
CA ILE A 293 16.60 22.07 10.73
C ILE A 293 15.95 23.36 11.27
N ASN A 294 15.67 23.44 12.57
CA ASN A 294 15.05 24.58 13.21
C ASN A 294 15.91 25.86 13.10
N ASN A 295 17.20 25.73 13.36
CA ASN A 295 18.12 26.86 13.25
C ASN A 295 18.21 27.34 11.79
N TYR A 296 18.30 26.42 10.84
CA TYR A 296 18.36 26.77 9.43
C TYR A 296 17.07 27.44 8.96
N ARG A 297 15.89 26.90 9.32
CA ARG A 297 14.60 27.52 9.03
C ARG A 297 14.53 28.96 9.57
N ASN A 298 14.96 29.20 10.81
CA ASN A 298 14.96 30.55 11.40
C ASN A 298 15.86 31.52 10.62
N GLN A 299 17.07 31.08 10.26
CA GLN A 299 17.99 31.86 9.43
C GLN A 299 17.36 32.22 8.08
N LEU A 300 16.74 31.24 7.40
CA LEU A 300 16.13 31.46 6.10
C LEU A 300 14.89 32.36 6.18
N LYS A 301 14.12 32.28 7.25
CA LYS A 301 12.99 33.17 7.52
C LYS A 301 13.41 34.63 7.64
N ASP A 302 14.45 34.89 8.42
CA ASP A 302 14.96 36.27 8.59
C ASP A 302 15.52 36.79 7.26
N GLN A 303 16.26 35.94 6.51
CA GLN A 303 16.78 36.30 5.21
C GLN A 303 15.67 36.57 4.17
N ASN A 304 14.59 35.78 4.16
CA ASN A 304 13.45 35.97 3.25
C ASN A 304 12.80 37.34 3.45
N VAL A 305 12.65 37.79 4.70
CA VAL A 305 12.11 39.13 4.99
C VAL A 305 12.98 40.23 4.39
N LEU A 306 14.30 40.09 4.48
CA LEU A 306 15.26 41.06 3.90
C LEU A 306 15.22 41.04 2.37
N ASP A 307 15.23 39.85 1.76
CA ASP A 307 15.25 39.66 0.31
C ASP A 307 13.95 40.19 -0.33
N VAL A 308 12.78 39.97 0.27
CA VAL A 308 11.49 40.53 -0.18
C VAL A 308 11.50 42.07 -0.08
N ASN A 309 11.99 42.63 1.04
CA ASN A 309 12.09 44.08 1.23
C ASN A 309 13.04 44.73 0.20
N ASN A 310 14.14 44.04 -0.14
CA ASN A 310 15.11 44.49 -1.14
C ASN A 310 14.62 44.26 -2.58
N LYS A 311 13.44 43.62 -2.78
CA LYS A 311 12.86 43.28 -4.09
C LYS A 311 13.71 42.31 -4.93
N GLU A 312 14.45 41.42 -4.26
CA GLU A 312 15.18 40.32 -4.92
C GLU A 312 14.20 39.36 -5.63
N TYR A 313 13.01 39.20 -5.05
CA TYR A 313 11.86 38.49 -5.59
C TYR A 313 10.57 39.06 -5.00
N ASN A 314 9.42 38.72 -5.61
CA ASN A 314 8.14 39.20 -5.14
C ASN A 314 7.66 38.48 -3.87
N TYR A 315 6.67 39.08 -3.20
CA TYR A 315 6.10 38.55 -1.95
C TYR A 315 5.54 37.12 -2.14
N GLN A 316 4.88 36.83 -3.26
CA GLN A 316 4.27 35.52 -3.51
C GLN A 316 5.31 34.41 -3.58
N MET A 317 6.43 34.65 -4.25
CA MET A 317 7.55 33.70 -4.28
C MET A 317 8.17 33.50 -2.90
N GLY A 318 8.27 34.59 -2.12
CA GLY A 318 8.73 34.51 -0.73
C GLY A 318 7.81 33.64 0.14
N VAL A 319 6.50 33.68 -0.09
CA VAL A 319 5.52 32.81 0.61
C VAL A 319 5.73 31.35 0.21
N HIS A 320 5.70 31.01 -1.08
CA HIS A 320 5.90 29.62 -1.53
C HIS A 320 7.23 29.03 -1.09
N TYR A 321 8.28 29.85 -1.10
CA TYR A 321 9.59 29.47 -0.60
C TYR A 321 9.52 29.11 0.89
N MET A 322 8.93 30.00 1.72
CA MET A 322 8.82 29.75 3.17
C MET A 322 7.83 28.65 3.52
N ASP A 323 6.81 28.41 2.72
CA ASP A 323 5.91 27.27 2.91
C ASP A 323 6.67 25.94 2.78
N ILE A 324 7.55 25.80 1.77
CA ILE A 324 8.40 24.62 1.62
C ILE A 324 9.35 24.47 2.83
N ILE A 325 10.03 25.54 3.23
CA ILE A 325 10.99 25.53 4.32
C ILE A 325 10.29 25.17 5.66
N SER A 326 9.11 25.75 5.92
CA SER A 326 8.35 25.51 7.15
C SER A 326 7.75 24.10 7.20
N GLU A 327 7.35 23.55 6.05
CA GLU A 327 6.84 22.17 6.01
C GLU A 327 7.95 21.13 6.22
N CYS A 328 9.17 21.42 5.76
CA CYS A 328 10.35 20.60 6.08
C CYS A 328 10.68 20.60 7.58
N GLU A 329 10.49 21.73 8.27
CA GLU A 329 10.68 21.79 9.72
C GLU A 329 9.62 20.97 10.46
N LYS A 330 8.35 21.06 10.10
CA LYS A 330 7.32 20.19 10.68
C LYS A 330 7.63 18.70 10.49
N LEU A 331 8.15 18.31 9.30
CA LEU A 331 8.62 16.95 9.09
C LEU A 331 9.71 16.55 10.10
N GLY A 332 10.64 17.46 10.41
CA GLY A 332 11.65 17.27 11.46
C GLY A 332 11.03 17.01 12.84
N ASP A 333 10.01 17.80 13.21
CA ASP A 333 9.27 17.66 14.47
C ASP A 333 8.56 16.29 14.56
N TYR A 334 7.87 15.85 13.49
CA TYR A 334 7.20 14.55 13.46
C TYR A 334 8.20 13.38 13.55
N VAL A 335 9.35 13.49 12.88
CA VAL A 335 10.44 12.51 13.01
C VAL A 335 10.90 12.37 14.45
N VAL A 336 11.09 13.48 15.17
CA VAL A 336 11.47 13.47 16.60
C VAL A 336 10.36 12.83 17.43
N ASN A 337 9.10 13.15 17.17
CA ASN A 337 7.96 12.54 17.87
C ASN A 337 7.92 11.01 17.73
N VAL A 338 8.22 10.47 16.53
CA VAL A 338 8.36 9.01 16.32
C VAL A 338 9.48 8.44 17.19
N VAL A 339 10.64 9.08 17.22
CA VAL A 339 11.80 8.63 18.00
C VAL A 339 11.52 8.71 19.52
N GLU A 340 10.89 9.79 20.00
CA GLU A 340 10.47 9.94 21.40
C GLU A 340 9.47 8.85 21.80
N ALA A 341 8.46 8.59 20.96
CA ALA A 341 7.48 7.54 21.24
C ALA A 341 8.17 6.21 21.54
N ARG A 342 9.27 5.89 20.86
CA ARG A 342 10.07 4.69 21.10
C ARG A 342 10.89 4.71 22.37
N THR A 343 11.42 5.87 22.73
CA THR A 343 12.28 6.02 23.94
C THR A 343 11.47 6.06 25.23
N ASP A 344 10.22 6.49 25.22
CA ASP A 344 9.28 6.49 26.37
C ASP A 344 9.13 5.10 27.03
N ILE A 345 9.44 4.02 26.31
CA ILE A 345 9.44 2.66 26.85
C ILE A 345 10.63 2.44 27.82
N LYS A 346 11.76 3.12 27.60
CA LYS A 346 12.96 3.01 28.47
C LYS A 346 12.75 3.67 29.83
N GLU A 347 12.20 4.88 29.86
CA GLU A 347 12.09 5.68 31.09
C GLU A 347 11.11 5.07 32.09
N LYS A 348 10.12 4.31 31.65
CA LYS A 348 9.11 3.67 32.53
C LYS A 348 9.53 2.30 33.06
N LYS A 349 10.70 1.78 32.69
CA LYS A 349 11.26 0.53 33.23
C LYS A 349 12.26 0.73 34.37
N ILE A 350 12.60 1.99 34.73
CA ILE A 350 13.44 2.36 35.88
C ILE A 350 12.53 2.79 37.04
#